data_782f07506da67c190e920caff6760670
#
_entry.id   782f07506da67c190e920caff6760670
#
_cell.length_a   1.000
_cell.length_b   1.000
_cell.length_c   1.000
_cell.angle_alpha   90.00
_cell.angle_beta   90.00
_cell.angle_gamma   90.00
#
_symmetry.space_group_name_H-M   'P 1'
#
loop_
_entity.id
_entity.type
_entity.pdbx_description
1 polymer ?
#
loop_
_entity_poly.entity_id
_entity_poly.type
_entity_poly.pdbx_seq_one_letter_code
_entity_poly.pdbx_strand_id
1 'polypeptide(L)'
;MKREDFCWTKFSHEHVTTISRIEAIRKIIDQEVGLESCQPGIAEIEKRYDDLYHDYIDGKLKHRELYNLAQTLDLDTDNFFGKVRHAWILANEPTFVALNKRALKLTSFDEVQETFEKFATDEAMLNLKVGFSEEQIDEERQKIQEQLNAYRNMVFSYIMVTDDWNEDFILAIRSIIDSDLVDPYTINMIVSAVSLSCSVFMVPEKIGLLLRLFKSAGSCSVRERAFVGFVFSVITNPAESDACWRAAAATVTDDVLLAACVDLQRQMRLCLTSKKDSKEMMHSVVKTMFSTFTQDLAEKLKDRGKVGLDEFTADGEDPEEAIQGAFNYMLNSEDIGVDVYYHQFANQKCFGHFHSLYNWFVPFYVRNSTLKSVRGVMNQHRNFVNNLLKGASMCDTDLYSVILSLNNTSKEFIESLDVTPENMVSGPVFYDEEDEVEKEQNTEESVEDETDSTEAKDSENVTLLDSVMEHEENLSEEKKKKRAIRVRHRYVQDLYRFYTLSPMRKAFDNPFEVQKEIPFMTTGLFAKPEYDKYRLSLARF
;
A
#
# COMPACT_ATOMS: atom_id res chain seq x y z
N MET A 1 -3.49 -18.35 24.65
CA MET A 1 -3.69 -18.83 23.26
C MET A 1 -2.81 -18.04 22.29
N LYS A 2 -2.59 -18.51 21.07
CA LYS A 2 -1.92 -17.80 19.99
C LYS A 2 -2.93 -17.43 18.91
N ARG A 3 -2.64 -16.42 18.09
CA ARG A 3 -3.48 -16.03 16.96
C ARG A 3 -3.81 -17.19 16.00
N GLU A 4 -2.85 -18.08 15.78
CA GLU A 4 -3.00 -19.29 14.95
C GLU A 4 -4.08 -20.26 15.46
N ASP A 5 -4.39 -20.22 16.75
CA ASP A 5 -5.42 -21.07 17.38
C ASP A 5 -6.84 -20.56 17.06
N PHE A 6 -6.98 -19.30 16.60
CA PHE A 6 -8.24 -18.71 16.13
C PHE A 6 -8.46 -18.88 14.61
N CYS A 7 -7.71 -19.77 13.95
CA CYS A 7 -7.98 -20.11 12.56
C CYS A 7 -9.30 -20.90 12.49
N TRP A 8 -10.30 -20.35 11.76
CA TRP A 8 -11.62 -20.97 11.62
C TRP A 8 -11.55 -22.40 11.11
N THR A 9 -10.73 -22.66 10.08
CA THR A 9 -10.59 -23.99 9.50
C THR A 9 -10.12 -25.01 10.54
N LYS A 10 -9.11 -24.64 11.35
CA LYS A 10 -8.62 -25.50 12.43
C LYS A 10 -9.70 -25.71 13.50
N PHE A 11 -10.32 -24.61 13.95
CA PHE A 11 -11.37 -24.64 14.99
C PHE A 11 -12.56 -25.50 14.58
N SER A 12 -13.07 -25.34 13.35
CA SER A 12 -14.21 -26.10 12.84
C SER A 12 -13.90 -27.58 12.62
N HIS A 13 -12.65 -27.93 12.29
CA HIS A 13 -12.22 -29.33 12.22
C HIS A 13 -12.09 -29.99 13.59
N GLU A 14 -11.63 -29.26 14.59
CA GLU A 14 -11.51 -29.76 15.97
C GLU A 14 -12.89 -29.85 16.66
N HIS A 15 -13.85 -28.99 16.31
CA HIS A 15 -15.17 -28.86 16.89
C HIS A 15 -16.27 -29.00 15.83
N VAL A 16 -16.61 -30.25 15.50
CA VAL A 16 -17.52 -30.59 14.39
C VAL A 16 -18.99 -30.27 14.68
N THR A 17 -19.42 -30.35 15.94
CA THR A 17 -20.82 -30.12 16.32
C THR A 17 -21.03 -28.72 16.89
N THR A 18 -22.23 -28.17 16.73
CA THR A 18 -22.60 -26.86 17.30
C THR A 18 -22.31 -26.77 18.78
N ILE A 19 -22.70 -27.81 19.55
CA ILE A 19 -22.45 -27.85 21.02
C ILE A 19 -20.95 -27.85 21.33
N SER A 20 -20.14 -28.63 20.60
CA SER A 20 -18.69 -28.65 20.83
C SER A 20 -18.03 -27.31 20.51
N ARG A 21 -18.55 -26.54 19.53
CA ARG A 21 -18.11 -25.17 19.25
C ARG A 21 -18.51 -24.22 20.37
N ILE A 22 -19.75 -24.26 20.83
CA ILE A 22 -20.25 -23.46 21.95
C ILE A 22 -19.39 -23.66 23.21
N GLU A 23 -19.14 -24.94 23.61
CA GLU A 23 -18.29 -25.28 24.76
C GLU A 23 -16.85 -24.79 24.59
N ALA A 24 -16.28 -24.92 23.38
CA ALA A 24 -14.94 -24.45 23.10
C ALA A 24 -14.85 -22.92 23.17
N ILE A 25 -15.83 -22.19 22.61
CA ILE A 25 -15.90 -20.72 22.66
C ILE A 25 -16.05 -20.27 24.12
N ARG A 26 -16.92 -20.89 24.90
CA ARG A 26 -17.09 -20.63 26.34
C ARG A 26 -15.77 -20.77 27.07
N LYS A 27 -15.07 -21.88 26.85
CA LYS A 27 -13.77 -22.12 27.46
C LYS A 27 -12.73 -21.07 27.09
N ILE A 28 -12.71 -20.59 25.84
CA ILE A 28 -11.83 -19.51 25.39
C ILE A 28 -12.15 -18.23 26.17
N ILE A 29 -13.43 -17.84 26.25
CA ILE A 29 -13.87 -16.63 26.93
C ILE A 29 -13.53 -16.66 28.43
N ASP A 30 -13.63 -17.83 29.08
CA ASP A 30 -13.34 -17.96 30.49
C ASP A 30 -11.83 -18.01 30.81
N GLN A 31 -11.00 -18.39 29.86
CA GLN A 31 -9.55 -18.55 30.07
C GLN A 31 -8.69 -17.40 29.61
N GLU A 32 -9.17 -16.62 28.63
CA GLU A 32 -8.39 -15.56 28.01
C GLU A 32 -8.81 -14.16 28.53
N VAL A 33 -7.84 -13.28 28.67
CA VAL A 33 -8.04 -11.92 29.18
C VAL A 33 -8.61 -11.01 28.08
N GLY A 34 -9.52 -10.09 28.46
CA GLY A 34 -10.06 -9.07 27.56
C GLY A 34 -11.29 -9.52 26.76
N LEU A 35 -11.91 -10.65 27.16
CA LEU A 35 -13.10 -11.19 26.53
C LEU A 35 -14.37 -11.05 27.38
N GLU A 36 -14.34 -10.20 28.40
CA GLU A 36 -15.47 -9.99 29.33
C GLU A 36 -16.71 -9.48 28.59
N SER A 37 -16.53 -8.70 27.54
CA SER A 37 -17.61 -8.20 26.68
C SER A 37 -18.33 -9.30 25.88
N CYS A 38 -17.69 -10.45 25.69
CA CYS A 38 -18.27 -11.58 24.96
C CYS A 38 -19.14 -12.50 25.85
N GLN A 39 -19.08 -12.37 27.18
CA GLN A 39 -19.85 -13.20 28.11
C GLN A 39 -21.37 -13.19 27.87
N PRO A 40 -22.03 -12.03 27.64
CA PRO A 40 -23.48 -12.02 27.37
C PRO A 40 -23.85 -12.74 26.08
N GLY A 41 -23.03 -12.59 25.02
CA GLY A 41 -23.30 -13.20 23.72
C GLY A 41 -23.23 -14.72 23.75
N ILE A 42 -22.20 -15.30 24.40
CA ILE A 42 -22.12 -16.77 24.52
C ILE A 42 -23.26 -17.31 25.38
N ALA A 43 -23.66 -16.61 26.46
CA ALA A 43 -24.77 -17.04 27.32
C ALA A 43 -26.12 -17.04 26.56
N GLU A 44 -26.31 -16.13 25.63
CA GLU A 44 -27.49 -16.08 24.75
C GLU A 44 -27.50 -17.27 23.78
N ILE A 45 -26.35 -17.60 23.16
CA ILE A 45 -26.22 -18.74 22.25
C ILE A 45 -26.46 -20.06 23.00
N GLU A 46 -25.89 -20.24 24.18
CA GLU A 46 -26.12 -21.40 25.03
C GLU A 46 -27.60 -21.56 25.35
N LYS A 47 -28.26 -20.49 25.79
CA LYS A 47 -29.70 -20.50 26.07
C LYS A 47 -30.51 -20.92 24.84
N ARG A 48 -30.23 -20.37 23.68
CA ARG A 48 -30.94 -20.72 22.43
C ARG A 48 -30.71 -22.18 22.03
N TYR A 49 -29.53 -22.75 22.31
CA TYR A 49 -29.25 -24.14 22.10
C TYR A 49 -30.09 -25.01 23.04
N ASP A 50 -30.15 -24.68 24.32
CA ASP A 50 -30.93 -25.41 25.33
C ASP A 50 -32.44 -25.33 25.05
N ASP A 51 -32.96 -24.16 24.67
CA ASP A 51 -34.35 -23.99 24.30
C ASP A 51 -34.71 -24.85 23.09
N LEU A 52 -33.85 -24.86 22.05
CA LEU A 52 -34.05 -25.68 20.84
C LEU A 52 -34.00 -27.18 21.15
N TYR A 53 -33.10 -27.60 22.04
CA TYR A 53 -32.97 -28.99 22.46
C TYR A 53 -34.22 -29.46 23.25
N HIS A 54 -34.73 -28.62 24.17
CA HIS A 54 -35.94 -28.91 24.94
C HIS A 54 -37.18 -28.95 24.04
N ASP A 55 -37.35 -28.02 23.14
CA ASP A 55 -38.49 -27.99 22.21
C ASP A 55 -38.49 -29.18 21.23
N TYR A 56 -37.30 -29.72 20.92
CA TYR A 56 -37.17 -30.96 20.16
C TYR A 56 -37.62 -32.18 20.98
N ILE A 57 -37.15 -32.31 22.23
CA ILE A 57 -37.52 -33.44 23.11
C ILE A 57 -39.01 -33.40 23.41
N ASP A 58 -39.59 -32.24 23.65
CA ASP A 58 -41.01 -32.03 23.93
C ASP A 58 -41.90 -32.27 22.69
N GLY A 59 -41.30 -32.51 21.53
CA GLY A 59 -42.03 -32.74 20.27
C GLY A 59 -42.77 -31.51 19.73
N LYS A 60 -42.39 -30.30 20.17
CA LYS A 60 -43.03 -29.04 19.76
C LYS A 60 -42.63 -28.61 18.33
N LEU A 61 -41.47 -29.05 17.83
CA LEU A 61 -40.93 -28.68 16.56
C LEU A 61 -41.09 -29.77 15.50
N LYS A 62 -41.49 -29.40 14.31
CA LYS A 62 -41.43 -30.29 13.13
C LYS A 62 -40.00 -30.43 12.64
N HIS A 63 -39.69 -31.57 12.04
CA HIS A 63 -38.32 -31.87 11.57
C HIS A 63 -37.69 -30.80 10.68
N ARG A 64 -38.47 -30.17 9.80
CA ARG A 64 -38.02 -29.10 8.93
C ARG A 64 -37.74 -27.77 9.67
N GLU A 65 -38.58 -27.46 10.68
CA GLU A 65 -38.41 -26.28 11.52
C GLU A 65 -37.17 -26.40 12.37
N LEU A 66 -37.00 -27.57 13.01
CA LEU A 66 -35.80 -27.93 13.78
C LEU A 66 -34.53 -27.77 12.93
N TYR A 67 -34.54 -28.30 11.70
CA TYR A 67 -33.38 -28.21 10.81
C TYR A 67 -33.01 -26.76 10.50
N ASN A 68 -34.00 -25.92 10.16
CA ASN A 68 -33.75 -24.51 9.84
C ASN A 68 -33.21 -23.73 11.06
N LEU A 69 -33.81 -23.96 12.26
CA LEU A 69 -33.37 -23.28 13.48
C LEU A 69 -31.96 -23.74 13.90
N ALA A 70 -31.64 -25.04 13.76
CA ALA A 70 -30.31 -25.56 14.01
C ALA A 70 -29.25 -24.97 13.06
N GLN A 71 -29.57 -24.83 11.76
CA GLN A 71 -28.67 -24.17 10.80
C GLN A 71 -28.46 -22.70 11.15
N THR A 72 -29.51 -21.98 11.57
CA THR A 72 -29.38 -20.58 11.98
C THR A 72 -28.48 -20.47 13.21
N LEU A 73 -28.68 -21.35 14.21
CA LEU A 73 -27.86 -21.36 15.42
C LEU A 73 -26.40 -21.71 15.13
N ASP A 74 -26.16 -22.63 14.21
CA ASP A 74 -24.82 -22.99 13.75
C ASP A 74 -24.09 -21.80 13.13
N LEU A 75 -24.78 -21.09 12.23
CA LEU A 75 -24.25 -19.86 11.60
C LEU A 75 -24.01 -18.74 12.63
N ASP A 76 -24.92 -18.55 13.57
CA ASP A 76 -24.78 -17.54 14.63
C ASP A 76 -23.60 -17.86 15.56
N THR A 77 -23.36 -19.15 15.84
CA THR A 77 -22.21 -19.61 16.62
C THR A 77 -20.90 -19.33 15.87
N ASP A 78 -20.87 -19.58 14.57
CA ASP A 78 -19.71 -19.30 13.72
C ASP A 78 -19.39 -17.80 13.65
N ASN A 79 -20.42 -16.98 13.44
CA ASN A 79 -20.29 -15.52 13.44
C ASN A 79 -19.82 -15.00 14.82
N PHE A 80 -20.29 -15.62 15.89
CA PHE A 80 -19.88 -15.23 17.23
C PHE A 80 -18.41 -15.60 17.53
N PHE A 81 -17.93 -16.73 17.03
CA PHE A 81 -16.50 -17.05 17.09
C PHE A 81 -15.65 -15.96 16.43
N GLY A 82 -16.09 -15.42 15.30
CA GLY A 82 -15.45 -14.27 14.64
C GLY A 82 -15.36 -13.03 15.56
N LYS A 83 -16.44 -12.72 16.30
CA LYS A 83 -16.45 -11.62 17.29
C LYS A 83 -15.49 -11.89 18.46
N VAL A 84 -15.44 -13.11 18.97
CA VAL A 84 -14.49 -13.51 20.04
C VAL A 84 -13.05 -13.38 19.55
N ARG A 85 -12.76 -13.85 18.35
CA ARG A 85 -11.44 -13.67 17.70
C ARG A 85 -11.06 -12.20 17.60
N HIS A 86 -11.98 -11.36 17.14
CA HIS A 86 -11.78 -9.92 17.02
C HIS A 86 -11.44 -9.29 18.37
N ALA A 87 -12.28 -9.53 19.40
CA ALA A 87 -12.06 -9.02 20.75
C ALA A 87 -10.70 -9.49 21.33
N TRP A 88 -10.35 -10.77 21.13
CA TRP A 88 -9.08 -11.31 21.60
C TRP A 88 -7.87 -10.64 20.93
N ILE A 89 -7.91 -10.44 19.62
CA ILE A 89 -6.83 -9.77 18.88
C ILE A 89 -6.65 -8.33 19.37
N LEU A 90 -7.74 -7.59 19.58
CA LEU A 90 -7.68 -6.21 20.09
C LEU A 90 -7.13 -6.13 21.51
N ALA A 91 -7.32 -7.17 22.34
CA ALA A 91 -6.85 -7.19 23.71
C ALA A 91 -5.42 -7.74 23.87
N ASN A 92 -4.99 -8.67 23.01
CA ASN A 92 -3.78 -9.45 23.24
C ASN A 92 -2.68 -9.29 22.18
N GLU A 93 -3.01 -8.91 20.94
CA GLU A 93 -2.00 -8.70 19.90
C GLU A 93 -1.39 -7.28 20.02
N PRO A 94 -0.08 -7.13 20.33
CA PRO A 94 0.51 -5.84 20.66
C PRO A 94 0.27 -4.75 19.62
N THR A 95 0.32 -5.11 18.33
CA THR A 95 0.06 -4.18 17.22
C THR A 95 -1.37 -3.65 17.29
N PHE A 96 -2.35 -4.54 17.48
CA PHE A 96 -3.77 -4.18 17.53
C PHE A 96 -4.17 -3.50 18.83
N VAL A 97 -3.55 -3.84 19.97
CA VAL A 97 -3.70 -3.09 21.23
C VAL A 97 -3.29 -1.62 21.04
N ALA A 98 -2.18 -1.37 20.35
CA ALA A 98 -1.73 -0.01 20.08
C ALA A 98 -2.64 0.74 19.10
N LEU A 99 -3.16 0.06 18.07
CA LEU A 99 -4.14 0.62 17.13
C LEU A 99 -5.45 0.94 17.82
N ASN A 100 -5.99 0.01 18.60
CA ASN A 100 -7.24 0.21 19.33
C ASN A 100 -7.17 1.40 20.29
N LYS A 101 -6.09 1.49 21.07
CA LYS A 101 -5.87 2.66 21.96
C LYS A 101 -5.83 3.99 21.21
N ARG A 102 -5.38 3.99 19.96
CA ARG A 102 -5.34 5.18 19.12
C ARG A 102 -6.71 5.46 18.48
N ALA A 103 -7.39 4.43 18.01
CA ALA A 103 -8.73 4.51 17.46
C ALA A 103 -9.77 5.10 18.43
N LEU A 104 -9.68 4.73 19.73
CA LEU A 104 -10.54 5.27 20.79
C LEU A 104 -10.43 6.79 21.01
N LYS A 105 -9.46 7.47 20.40
CA LYS A 105 -9.38 8.93 20.42
C LYS A 105 -10.28 9.60 19.37
N LEU A 106 -10.74 8.85 18.38
CA LEU A 106 -11.71 9.31 17.41
C LEU A 106 -13.10 9.20 18.03
N THR A 107 -13.78 10.32 18.20
CA THR A 107 -15.08 10.38 18.90
C THR A 107 -16.24 9.93 18.01
N SER A 108 -16.21 10.27 16.72
CA SER A 108 -17.18 9.85 15.72
C SER A 108 -16.50 9.72 14.36
N PHE A 109 -16.96 8.79 13.54
CA PHE A 109 -16.51 8.66 12.15
C PHE A 109 -17.28 9.59 11.22
N ASP A 110 -18.48 10.02 11.60
CA ASP A 110 -19.35 10.88 10.78
C ASP A 110 -18.73 12.26 10.50
N GLU A 111 -17.85 12.75 11.39
CA GLU A 111 -17.17 14.04 11.28
C GLU A 111 -15.81 13.96 10.54
N VAL A 112 -15.42 12.75 10.08
CA VAL A 112 -14.08 12.54 9.52
C VAL A 112 -13.90 13.28 8.20
N GLN A 113 -14.89 13.26 7.31
CA GLN A 113 -14.85 13.99 6.05
C GLN A 113 -14.69 15.48 6.29
N GLU A 114 -15.59 16.08 7.06
CA GLU A 114 -15.57 17.52 7.37
C GLU A 114 -14.23 17.96 7.99
N THR A 115 -13.65 17.09 8.83
CA THR A 115 -12.36 17.38 9.45
C THR A 115 -11.21 17.37 8.42
N PHE A 116 -11.18 16.43 7.47
CA PHE A 116 -10.18 16.42 6.39
C PHE A 116 -10.35 17.63 5.47
N GLU A 117 -11.58 17.97 5.07
CA GLU A 117 -11.89 19.14 4.24
C GLU A 117 -11.50 20.44 4.93
N LYS A 118 -11.65 20.50 6.26
CA LYS A 118 -11.17 21.63 7.07
C LYS A 118 -9.66 21.77 7.01
N PHE A 119 -8.88 20.67 7.13
CA PHE A 119 -7.43 20.74 7.01
C PHE A 119 -6.99 21.27 5.65
N ALA A 120 -7.64 20.84 4.56
CA ALA A 120 -7.38 21.36 3.22
C ALA A 120 -7.69 22.86 3.13
N THR A 121 -8.81 23.30 3.69
CA THR A 121 -9.19 24.71 3.73
C THR A 121 -8.21 25.53 4.57
N ASP A 122 -7.81 25.04 5.73
CA ASP A 122 -6.84 25.71 6.62
C ASP A 122 -5.47 25.86 5.92
N GLU A 123 -5.03 24.87 5.15
CA GLU A 123 -3.79 24.95 4.36
C GLU A 123 -3.91 25.95 3.21
N ALA A 124 -5.02 25.95 2.48
CA ALA A 124 -5.27 26.91 1.40
C ALA A 124 -5.31 28.36 1.93
N MET A 125 -5.92 28.57 3.09
CA MET A 125 -6.00 29.89 3.73
C MET A 125 -4.66 30.46 4.15
N LEU A 126 -3.63 29.62 4.37
CA LEU A 126 -2.28 30.13 4.66
C LEU A 126 -1.70 30.96 3.53
N ASN A 127 -1.98 30.59 2.28
CA ASN A 127 -1.49 31.30 1.10
C ASN A 127 -2.13 32.70 0.94
N LEU A 128 -3.26 32.93 1.61
CA LEU A 128 -4.00 34.22 1.58
C LEU A 128 -3.62 35.15 2.74
N LYS A 129 -2.77 34.72 3.68
CA LYS A 129 -2.36 35.53 4.83
C LYS A 129 -1.39 36.66 4.42
N VAL A 130 -1.93 37.88 4.34
CA VAL A 130 -1.14 39.08 4.04
C VAL A 130 -0.32 39.50 5.27
N GLY A 131 0.97 39.76 5.09
CA GLY A 131 1.86 40.28 6.13
C GLY A 131 2.64 39.22 6.92
N PHE A 132 2.49 37.95 6.61
CA PHE A 132 3.34 36.88 7.16
C PHE A 132 4.60 36.72 6.30
N SER A 133 5.74 36.42 6.94
CA SER A 133 6.94 35.99 6.21
C SER A 133 6.78 34.56 5.70
N GLU A 134 7.54 34.17 4.66
CA GLU A 134 7.56 32.79 4.16
C GLU A 134 7.89 31.77 5.27
N GLU A 135 8.82 32.13 6.17
CA GLU A 135 9.16 31.29 7.33
C GLU A 135 7.97 31.07 8.28
N GLN A 136 7.18 32.12 8.54
CA GLN A 136 6.00 32.02 9.40
C GLN A 136 4.90 31.18 8.73
N ILE A 137 4.73 31.30 7.43
CA ILE A 137 3.78 30.47 6.67
C ILE A 137 4.23 29.02 6.71
N ASP A 138 5.51 28.73 6.56
CA ASP A 138 6.04 27.36 6.61
C ASP A 138 5.92 26.74 8.00
N GLU A 139 6.14 27.52 9.07
CA GLU A 139 5.91 27.05 10.44
C GLU A 139 4.44 26.70 10.71
N GLU A 140 3.51 27.54 10.28
CA GLU A 140 2.07 27.27 10.44
C GLU A 140 1.63 26.06 9.58
N ARG A 141 2.10 25.98 8.33
CA ARG A 141 1.87 24.83 7.46
C ARG A 141 2.39 23.54 8.09
N GLN A 142 3.58 23.59 8.69
CA GLN A 142 4.14 22.45 9.40
C GLN A 142 3.24 21.96 10.56
N LYS A 143 2.67 22.89 11.32
CA LYS A 143 1.74 22.54 12.43
C LYS A 143 0.47 21.87 11.89
N ILE A 144 -0.09 22.41 10.81
CA ILE A 144 -1.26 21.81 10.14
C ILE A 144 -0.92 20.38 9.68
N GLN A 145 0.22 20.18 9.03
CA GLN A 145 0.65 18.86 8.57
C GLN A 145 0.92 17.87 9.71
N GLU A 146 1.45 18.33 10.85
CA GLU A 146 1.62 17.49 12.05
C GLU A 146 0.26 17.04 12.62
N GLN A 147 -0.74 17.95 12.66
CA GLN A 147 -2.09 17.65 13.12
C GLN A 147 -2.81 16.72 12.15
N LEU A 148 -2.71 16.98 10.85
CA LEU A 148 -3.28 16.15 9.80
C LEU A 148 -2.72 14.72 9.84
N ASN A 149 -1.40 14.55 9.97
CA ASN A 149 -0.77 13.23 10.11
C ASN A 149 -1.22 12.49 11.38
N ALA A 150 -1.37 13.21 12.49
CA ALA A 150 -1.89 12.61 13.72
C ALA A 150 -3.34 12.15 13.53
N TYR A 151 -4.15 12.95 12.85
CA TYR A 151 -5.56 12.65 12.56
C TYR A 151 -5.69 11.47 11.57
N ARG A 152 -4.93 11.47 10.47
CA ARG A 152 -4.85 10.33 9.53
C ARG A 152 -4.52 9.03 10.24
N ASN A 153 -3.56 9.07 11.16
CA ASN A 153 -3.17 7.88 11.93
C ASN A 153 -4.28 7.41 12.89
N MET A 154 -5.13 8.31 13.42
CA MET A 154 -6.33 7.92 14.18
C MET A 154 -7.37 7.26 13.28
N VAL A 155 -7.69 7.87 12.13
CA VAL A 155 -8.64 7.32 11.15
C VAL A 155 -8.17 5.98 10.60
N PHE A 156 -6.89 5.87 10.22
CA PHE A 156 -6.27 4.59 9.83
C PHE A 156 -6.47 3.52 10.91
N SER A 157 -6.17 3.87 12.17
CA SER A 157 -6.29 2.95 13.29
C SER A 157 -7.74 2.53 13.54
N TYR A 158 -8.70 3.44 13.38
CA TYR A 158 -10.12 3.15 13.51
C TYR A 158 -10.59 2.16 12.45
N ILE A 159 -10.27 2.40 11.18
CA ILE A 159 -10.60 1.49 10.06
C ILE A 159 -9.98 0.11 10.28
N MET A 160 -8.79 0.03 10.87
CA MET A 160 -8.10 -1.22 11.15
C MET A 160 -8.77 -2.07 12.22
N VAL A 161 -9.43 -1.45 13.22
CA VAL A 161 -9.93 -2.15 14.42
C VAL A 161 -11.44 -2.24 14.50
N THR A 162 -12.20 -1.46 13.72
CA THR A 162 -13.67 -1.49 13.78
C THR A 162 -14.22 -2.81 13.23
N ASP A 163 -15.25 -3.33 13.88
CA ASP A 163 -16.07 -4.47 13.44
C ASP A 163 -17.42 -4.05 12.87
N ASP A 164 -17.79 -2.77 13.02
CA ASP A 164 -19.05 -2.21 12.55
C ASP A 164 -18.94 -1.73 11.09
N TRP A 165 -19.02 -2.68 10.15
CA TRP A 165 -18.99 -2.45 8.70
C TRP A 165 -20.40 -2.39 8.11
N ASN A 166 -21.30 -1.62 8.76
CA ASN A 166 -22.64 -1.40 8.26
C ASN A 166 -22.66 -0.51 7.00
N GLU A 167 -23.84 -0.37 6.39
CA GLU A 167 -24.02 0.41 5.17
C GLU A 167 -23.68 1.89 5.36
N ASP A 168 -24.03 2.47 6.52
CA ASP A 168 -23.75 3.88 6.83
C ASP A 168 -22.24 4.15 6.92
N PHE A 169 -21.48 3.25 7.55
CA PHE A 169 -20.02 3.35 7.62
C PHE A 169 -19.37 3.24 6.24
N ILE A 170 -19.87 2.33 5.39
CA ILE A 170 -19.38 2.20 4.00
C ILE A 170 -19.67 3.46 3.19
N LEU A 171 -20.86 4.04 3.35
CA LEU A 171 -21.24 5.29 2.69
C LEU A 171 -20.35 6.44 3.17
N ALA A 172 -20.05 6.53 4.48
CA ALA A 172 -19.14 7.53 5.02
C ALA A 172 -17.72 7.41 4.42
N ILE A 173 -17.16 6.17 4.34
CA ILE A 173 -15.85 5.95 3.68
C ILE A 173 -15.91 6.38 2.21
N ARG A 174 -16.96 6.04 1.49
CA ARG A 174 -17.11 6.43 0.08
C ARG A 174 -17.21 7.93 -0.09
N SER A 175 -17.97 8.61 0.77
CA SER A 175 -18.10 10.06 0.73
C SER A 175 -16.74 10.77 0.91
N ILE A 176 -15.86 10.21 1.76
CA ILE A 176 -14.50 10.73 1.92
C ILE A 176 -13.67 10.51 0.63
N ILE A 177 -13.78 9.33 0.02
CA ILE A 177 -13.03 8.97 -1.19
C ILE A 177 -13.50 9.79 -2.41
N ASP A 178 -14.78 10.08 -2.48
CA ASP A 178 -15.41 10.82 -3.57
C ASP A 178 -15.35 12.35 -3.35
N SER A 179 -14.74 12.85 -2.25
CA SER A 179 -14.62 14.29 -1.96
C SER A 179 -13.44 14.90 -2.70
N ASP A 180 -13.70 15.97 -3.44
CA ASP A 180 -12.70 16.76 -4.16
C ASP A 180 -11.77 17.58 -3.24
N LEU A 181 -12.14 17.75 -1.96
CA LEU A 181 -11.37 18.52 -0.98
C LEU A 181 -10.42 17.65 -0.13
N VAL A 182 -10.62 16.33 -0.14
CA VAL A 182 -9.76 15.41 0.60
C VAL A 182 -8.55 15.05 -0.27
N ASP A 183 -7.36 15.29 0.25
CA ASP A 183 -6.12 15.06 -0.50
C ASP A 183 -5.93 13.58 -0.90
N PRO A 184 -5.27 13.32 -2.06
CA PRO A 184 -5.09 11.97 -2.59
C PRO A 184 -4.32 11.03 -1.65
N TYR A 185 -3.40 11.54 -0.84
CA TYR A 185 -2.61 10.72 0.10
C TYR A 185 -3.48 10.17 1.22
N THR A 186 -4.45 10.98 1.71
CA THR A 186 -5.47 10.55 2.68
C THR A 186 -6.38 9.47 2.08
N ILE A 187 -6.86 9.67 0.86
CA ILE A 187 -7.73 8.71 0.17
C ILE A 187 -7.01 7.37 -0.03
N ASN A 188 -5.81 7.39 -0.57
CA ASN A 188 -5.01 6.18 -0.79
C ASN A 188 -4.67 5.46 0.53
N MET A 189 -4.39 6.18 1.60
CA MET A 189 -4.19 5.64 2.94
C MET A 189 -5.45 4.93 3.47
N ILE A 190 -6.64 5.50 3.29
CA ILE A 190 -7.91 4.88 3.68
C ILE A 190 -8.12 3.56 2.93
N VAL A 191 -7.92 3.54 1.61
CA VAL A 191 -8.04 2.31 0.80
C VAL A 191 -7.05 1.24 1.27
N SER A 192 -5.82 1.64 1.60
CA SER A 192 -4.81 0.73 2.14
C SER A 192 -5.19 0.19 3.52
N ALA A 193 -5.80 1.01 4.39
CA ALA A 193 -6.30 0.58 5.70
C ALA A 193 -7.41 -0.47 5.56
N VAL A 194 -8.38 -0.24 4.66
CA VAL A 194 -9.44 -1.21 4.34
C VAL A 194 -8.84 -2.52 3.85
N SER A 195 -7.92 -2.46 2.90
CA SER A 195 -7.24 -3.63 2.34
C SER A 195 -6.48 -4.43 3.40
N LEU A 196 -5.69 -3.75 4.22
CA LEU A 196 -4.89 -4.39 5.26
C LEU A 196 -5.76 -5.00 6.36
N SER A 197 -6.86 -4.33 6.73
CA SER A 197 -7.79 -4.84 7.74
C SER A 197 -8.44 -6.16 7.32
N CYS A 198 -8.65 -6.38 6.00
CA CYS A 198 -9.18 -7.63 5.47
C CYS A 198 -8.27 -8.85 5.74
N SER A 199 -6.94 -8.64 5.85
CA SER A 199 -6.01 -9.74 6.15
C SER A 199 -6.12 -10.27 7.58
N VAL A 200 -6.86 -9.57 8.46
CA VAL A 200 -7.05 -9.95 9.87
C VAL A 200 -8.52 -10.10 10.21
N PHE A 201 -9.34 -9.17 9.78
CA PHE A 201 -10.78 -9.10 10.03
C PHE A 201 -11.54 -9.00 8.71
N MET A 202 -11.62 -10.12 8.01
CA MET A 202 -12.33 -10.19 6.75
C MET A 202 -13.84 -10.13 6.99
N VAL A 203 -14.50 -9.21 6.28
CA VAL A 203 -15.96 -9.14 6.17
C VAL A 203 -16.35 -8.88 4.71
N PRO A 204 -17.51 -9.40 4.25
CA PRO A 204 -17.97 -9.28 2.86
C PRO A 204 -18.04 -7.84 2.35
N GLU A 205 -18.46 -6.95 3.22
CA GLU A 205 -18.69 -5.54 2.96
C GLU A 205 -17.40 -4.83 2.54
N LYS A 206 -16.27 -5.13 3.20
CA LYS A 206 -14.95 -4.60 2.83
C LYS A 206 -14.54 -5.03 1.42
N ILE A 207 -14.70 -6.31 1.12
CA ILE A 207 -14.39 -6.87 -0.21
C ILE A 207 -15.29 -6.23 -1.28
N GLY A 208 -16.57 -6.07 -0.98
CA GLY A 208 -17.52 -5.39 -1.84
C GLY A 208 -17.14 -3.93 -2.10
N LEU A 209 -16.65 -3.22 -1.08
CA LEU A 209 -16.16 -1.86 -1.21
C LEU A 209 -14.92 -1.80 -2.12
N LEU A 210 -13.89 -2.61 -1.85
CA LEU A 210 -12.67 -2.64 -2.67
C LEU A 210 -12.96 -2.95 -4.15
N LEU A 211 -13.85 -3.91 -4.42
CA LEU A 211 -14.24 -4.25 -5.79
C LEU A 211 -15.00 -3.10 -6.48
N ARG A 212 -15.86 -2.38 -5.76
CA ARG A 212 -16.54 -1.19 -6.30
C ARG A 212 -15.54 -0.08 -6.62
N LEU A 213 -14.61 0.22 -5.71
CA LEU A 213 -13.57 1.24 -5.92
C LEU A 213 -12.70 0.91 -7.14
N PHE A 214 -12.30 -0.33 -7.32
CA PHE A 214 -11.57 -0.75 -8.52
C PHE A 214 -12.34 -0.43 -9.81
N LYS A 215 -13.66 -0.58 -9.81
CA LYS A 215 -14.49 -0.37 -11.00
C LYS A 215 -14.86 1.08 -11.27
N SER A 216 -15.03 1.90 -10.23
CA SER A 216 -15.68 3.20 -10.35
C SER A 216 -14.89 4.40 -9.79
N ALA A 217 -13.76 4.19 -9.10
CA ALA A 217 -12.98 5.33 -8.61
C ALA A 217 -12.37 6.13 -9.77
N GLY A 218 -12.37 7.45 -9.69
CA GLY A 218 -11.79 8.35 -10.68
C GLY A 218 -10.26 8.19 -10.73
N SER A 219 -9.60 8.18 -9.57
CA SER A 219 -8.15 8.08 -9.47
C SER A 219 -7.61 6.68 -9.80
N CYS A 220 -6.60 6.60 -10.66
CA CYS A 220 -5.88 5.39 -11.00
C CYS A 220 -5.23 4.74 -9.77
N SER A 221 -4.62 5.55 -8.89
CA SER A 221 -3.98 5.07 -7.67
C SER A 221 -4.97 4.39 -6.73
N VAL A 222 -6.15 4.96 -6.55
CA VAL A 222 -7.25 4.38 -5.74
C VAL A 222 -7.74 3.07 -6.35
N ARG A 223 -7.94 3.03 -7.68
CA ARG A 223 -8.37 1.80 -8.38
C ARG A 223 -7.38 0.66 -8.18
N GLU A 224 -6.10 0.92 -8.42
CA GLU A 224 -5.08 -0.13 -8.36
C GLU A 224 -4.82 -0.61 -6.93
N ARG A 225 -4.81 0.29 -5.94
CA ARG A 225 -4.73 -0.09 -4.52
C ARG A 225 -5.93 -0.93 -4.08
N ALA A 226 -7.13 -0.54 -4.49
CA ALA A 226 -8.35 -1.30 -4.20
C ALA A 226 -8.34 -2.68 -4.86
N PHE A 227 -7.86 -2.78 -6.10
CA PHE A 227 -7.71 -4.05 -6.81
C PHE A 227 -6.73 -4.99 -6.10
N VAL A 228 -5.53 -4.51 -5.77
CA VAL A 228 -4.54 -5.31 -5.05
C VAL A 228 -5.09 -5.74 -3.69
N GLY A 229 -5.73 -4.83 -2.95
CA GLY A 229 -6.36 -5.13 -1.67
C GLY A 229 -7.47 -6.18 -1.78
N PHE A 230 -8.30 -6.10 -2.81
CA PHE A 230 -9.31 -7.12 -3.13
C PHE A 230 -8.67 -8.49 -3.34
N VAL A 231 -7.68 -8.61 -4.22
CA VAL A 231 -7.02 -9.90 -4.49
C VAL A 231 -6.30 -10.45 -3.26
N PHE A 232 -5.63 -9.61 -2.49
CA PHE A 232 -4.92 -10.03 -1.29
C PHE A 232 -5.88 -10.52 -0.19
N SER A 233 -7.02 -9.85 -0.03
CA SER A 233 -8.08 -10.30 0.89
C SER A 233 -8.56 -11.70 0.55
N VAL A 234 -8.66 -11.98 -0.73
CA VAL A 234 -9.03 -13.28 -1.28
C VAL A 234 -8.01 -14.35 -0.95
N ILE A 235 -6.76 -14.08 -1.24
CA ILE A 235 -5.67 -15.04 -1.06
C ILE A 235 -5.55 -15.43 0.42
N THR A 236 -5.74 -14.47 1.32
CA THR A 236 -5.56 -14.67 2.77
C THR A 236 -6.77 -15.28 3.46
N ASN A 237 -7.97 -15.27 2.84
CA ASN A 237 -9.20 -15.78 3.44
C ASN A 237 -9.95 -16.77 2.54
N PRO A 238 -9.34 -17.87 2.11
CA PRO A 238 -9.94 -18.77 1.11
C PRO A 238 -11.18 -19.53 1.60
N ALA A 239 -11.32 -19.76 2.91
CA ALA A 239 -12.41 -20.57 3.48
C ALA A 239 -13.65 -19.74 3.87
N GLU A 240 -13.47 -18.48 4.27
CA GLU A 240 -14.55 -17.61 4.76
C GLU A 240 -15.30 -16.90 3.62
N SER A 241 -14.86 -17.11 2.39
CA SER A 241 -15.18 -16.26 1.26
C SER A 241 -16.20 -16.80 0.27
N ASP A 242 -16.72 -18.02 0.43
CA ASP A 242 -17.56 -18.67 -0.59
C ASP A 242 -18.82 -17.88 -0.99
N ALA A 243 -19.47 -17.19 -0.06
CA ALA A 243 -20.63 -16.34 -0.36
C ALA A 243 -20.24 -15.01 -1.00
N CYS A 244 -19.18 -14.38 -0.48
CA CYS A 244 -18.60 -13.15 -1.04
C CYS A 244 -18.01 -13.39 -2.43
N TRP A 245 -17.45 -14.58 -2.64
CA TRP A 245 -16.87 -15.03 -3.88
C TRP A 245 -17.92 -15.22 -4.97
N ARG A 246 -19.06 -15.79 -4.66
CA ARG A 246 -20.15 -15.94 -5.62
C ARG A 246 -20.70 -14.60 -6.09
N ALA A 247 -20.80 -13.62 -5.19
CA ALA A 247 -21.21 -12.27 -5.54
C ALA A 247 -20.13 -11.56 -6.38
N ALA A 248 -18.84 -11.70 -6.02
CA ALA A 248 -17.73 -11.15 -6.80
C ALA A 248 -17.52 -11.90 -8.13
N ALA A 249 -17.73 -13.21 -8.17
CA ALA A 249 -17.58 -14.04 -9.36
C ALA A 249 -18.56 -13.65 -10.49
N ALA A 250 -19.75 -13.16 -10.16
CA ALA A 250 -20.69 -12.61 -11.14
C ALA A 250 -20.17 -11.34 -11.84
N THR A 251 -19.18 -10.67 -11.24
CA THR A 251 -18.59 -9.42 -11.73
C THR A 251 -17.20 -9.59 -12.32
N VAL A 252 -16.58 -10.77 -12.21
CA VAL A 252 -15.20 -11.10 -12.67
C VAL A 252 -15.16 -11.54 -14.15
N THR A 253 -16.13 -11.20 -14.96
CA THR A 253 -16.14 -11.55 -16.40
C THR A 253 -15.47 -10.51 -17.29
N ASP A 254 -14.91 -9.44 -16.70
CA ASP A 254 -14.29 -8.35 -17.42
C ASP A 254 -12.85 -8.72 -17.83
N ASP A 255 -12.52 -8.57 -19.11
CA ASP A 255 -11.17 -8.83 -19.65
C ASP A 255 -10.10 -7.92 -19.00
N VAL A 256 -10.48 -6.72 -18.58
CA VAL A 256 -9.59 -5.77 -17.86
C VAL A 256 -9.18 -6.33 -16.50
N LEU A 257 -10.17 -6.84 -15.73
CA LEU A 257 -9.90 -7.46 -14.44
C LEU A 257 -8.99 -8.67 -14.57
N LEU A 258 -9.22 -9.49 -15.62
CA LEU A 258 -8.40 -10.66 -15.90
C LEU A 258 -6.95 -10.28 -16.24
N ALA A 259 -6.77 -9.29 -17.12
CA ALA A 259 -5.44 -8.79 -17.47
C ALA A 259 -4.70 -8.24 -16.23
N ALA A 260 -5.41 -7.52 -15.35
CA ALA A 260 -4.87 -7.04 -14.09
C ALA A 260 -4.47 -8.19 -13.14
N CYS A 261 -5.25 -9.27 -13.07
CA CYS A 261 -4.90 -10.46 -12.28
C CYS A 261 -3.63 -11.16 -12.79
N VAL A 262 -3.48 -11.29 -14.12
CA VAL A 262 -2.27 -11.88 -14.72
C VAL A 262 -1.03 -11.06 -14.39
N ASP A 263 -1.12 -9.75 -14.56
CA ASP A 263 -0.03 -8.82 -14.25
C ASP A 263 0.33 -8.84 -12.76
N LEU A 264 -0.68 -8.79 -11.87
CA LEU A 264 -0.47 -8.89 -10.43
C LEU A 264 0.19 -10.20 -10.01
N GLN A 265 -0.24 -11.34 -10.59
CA GLN A 265 0.38 -12.64 -10.32
C GLN A 265 1.86 -12.64 -10.71
N ARG A 266 2.19 -12.03 -11.87
CA ARG A 266 3.57 -11.87 -12.33
C ARG A 266 4.36 -11.00 -11.36
N GLN A 267 3.82 -9.84 -10.96
CA GLN A 267 4.48 -8.92 -10.03
C GLN A 267 4.73 -9.56 -8.67
N MET A 268 3.78 -10.31 -8.13
CA MET A 268 3.98 -11.06 -6.89
C MET A 268 5.13 -12.07 -6.99
N ARG A 269 5.28 -12.75 -8.15
CA ARG A 269 6.39 -13.66 -8.40
C ARG A 269 7.75 -12.93 -8.45
N LEU A 270 7.81 -11.79 -9.12
CA LEU A 270 9.02 -10.95 -9.15
C LEU A 270 9.42 -10.49 -7.75
N CYS A 271 8.44 -10.09 -6.91
CA CYS A 271 8.71 -9.73 -5.52
C CYS A 271 9.36 -10.86 -4.72
N LEU A 272 8.97 -12.13 -4.93
CA LEU A 272 9.56 -13.26 -4.22
C LEU A 272 11.07 -13.46 -4.52
N THR A 273 11.55 -13.00 -5.65
CA THR A 273 12.97 -13.04 -6.04
C THR A 273 13.72 -11.75 -5.73
N SER A 274 13.03 -10.64 -5.37
CA SER A 274 13.60 -9.29 -5.20
C SER A 274 14.85 -9.25 -4.32
N LYS A 275 14.90 -10.05 -3.25
CA LYS A 275 16.07 -10.09 -2.36
C LYS A 275 17.33 -10.57 -3.07
N LYS A 276 17.20 -11.54 -3.96
CA LYS A 276 18.31 -12.09 -4.73
C LYS A 276 18.67 -11.14 -5.87
N ASP A 277 17.67 -10.75 -6.66
CA ASP A 277 17.84 -9.96 -7.87
C ASP A 277 18.43 -8.58 -7.56
N SER A 278 17.88 -7.87 -6.55
CA SER A 278 18.40 -6.57 -6.12
C SER A 278 19.82 -6.64 -5.54
N LYS A 279 20.19 -7.73 -4.86
CA LYS A 279 21.54 -7.93 -4.34
C LYS A 279 22.54 -8.18 -5.48
N GLU A 280 22.20 -9.02 -6.45
CA GLU A 280 23.03 -9.32 -7.61
C GLU A 280 23.24 -8.06 -8.47
N MET A 281 22.17 -7.31 -8.71
CA MET A 281 22.20 -6.06 -9.45
C MET A 281 23.04 -4.99 -8.75
N MET A 282 22.84 -4.77 -7.46
CA MET A 282 23.62 -3.83 -6.67
C MET A 282 25.10 -4.22 -6.68
N HIS A 283 25.42 -5.52 -6.58
CA HIS A 283 26.80 -5.99 -6.66
C HIS A 283 27.43 -5.71 -8.03
N SER A 284 26.68 -5.89 -9.12
CA SER A 284 27.12 -5.59 -10.47
C SER A 284 27.39 -4.09 -10.66
N VAL A 285 26.43 -3.22 -10.28
CA VAL A 285 26.57 -1.77 -10.36
C VAL A 285 27.75 -1.26 -9.52
N VAL A 286 27.85 -1.69 -8.27
CA VAL A 286 28.96 -1.29 -7.37
C VAL A 286 30.30 -1.78 -7.90
N LYS A 287 30.37 -3.02 -8.43
CA LYS A 287 31.59 -3.55 -9.03
C LYS A 287 32.03 -2.72 -10.23
N THR A 288 31.09 -2.36 -11.12
CA THR A 288 31.36 -1.52 -12.29
C THR A 288 31.83 -0.13 -11.88
N MET A 289 31.14 0.53 -10.96
CA MET A 289 31.57 1.84 -10.43
C MET A 289 32.94 1.80 -9.76
N PHE A 290 33.23 0.73 -9.01
CA PHE A 290 34.52 0.57 -8.33
C PHE A 290 35.66 0.30 -9.30
N SER A 291 35.43 -0.49 -10.36
CA SER A 291 36.43 -0.72 -11.43
C SER A 291 36.75 0.57 -12.18
N THR A 292 35.74 1.36 -12.50
CA THR A 292 35.89 2.67 -13.15
C THR A 292 36.65 3.66 -12.27
N PHE A 293 36.28 3.76 -10.98
CA PHE A 293 36.98 4.64 -10.04
C PHE A 293 38.45 4.26 -9.86
N THR A 294 38.75 2.93 -9.80
CA THR A 294 40.15 2.46 -9.71
C THR A 294 40.93 2.71 -10.97
N GLN A 295 40.32 2.63 -12.17
CA GLN A 295 40.94 3.01 -13.44
C GLN A 295 41.25 4.50 -13.50
N ASP A 296 40.30 5.37 -13.16
CA ASP A 296 40.49 6.83 -13.11
C ASP A 296 41.58 7.23 -12.11
N LEU A 297 41.62 6.55 -10.93
CA LEU A 297 42.69 6.75 -9.95
C LEU A 297 44.03 6.22 -10.45
N ALA A 298 44.07 5.10 -11.16
CA ALA A 298 45.29 4.54 -11.75
C ALA A 298 45.85 5.43 -12.87
N GLU A 299 44.99 6.02 -13.73
CA GLU A 299 45.42 7.01 -14.74
C GLU A 299 45.98 8.28 -14.09
N LYS A 300 45.28 8.83 -13.08
CA LYS A 300 45.77 10.01 -12.33
C LYS A 300 47.06 9.74 -11.56
N LEU A 301 47.33 8.48 -11.16
CA LEU A 301 48.56 8.06 -10.52
C LEU A 301 49.71 7.78 -11.56
N LYS A 302 49.37 7.30 -12.76
CA LYS A 302 50.30 7.18 -13.89
C LYS A 302 50.85 8.54 -14.31
N ASP A 303 50.01 9.54 -14.43
CA ASP A 303 50.42 10.93 -14.75
C ASP A 303 51.33 11.56 -13.68
N ARG A 304 51.27 11.08 -12.44
CA ARG A 304 52.17 11.50 -11.36
C ARG A 304 53.44 10.67 -11.17
N GLY A 305 53.72 9.74 -12.09
CA GLY A 305 54.98 8.98 -12.14
C GLY A 305 55.21 7.99 -10.98
N LYS A 306 54.16 7.54 -10.32
CA LYS A 306 54.22 6.58 -9.23
C LYS A 306 53.39 5.36 -9.52
N VAL A 307 54.11 4.23 -9.72
CA VAL A 307 53.68 2.81 -9.67
C VAL A 307 53.07 2.23 -10.94
N GLY A 308 53.69 1.13 -11.43
CA GLY A 308 53.13 0.23 -12.42
C GLY A 308 51.96 -0.56 -11.84
N LEU A 309 50.78 -0.32 -12.35
CA LEU A 309 49.54 -1.03 -12.00
C LEU A 309 49.03 -1.79 -13.23
N ASP A 310 49.92 -2.65 -13.82
CA ASP A 310 49.54 -3.47 -14.98
C ASP A 310 48.68 -4.70 -14.64
N GLU A 311 48.32 -4.88 -13.35
CA GLU A 311 47.57 -6.06 -12.89
C GLU A 311 46.06 -5.81 -12.64
N PHE A 312 45.52 -4.59 -12.87
CA PHE A 312 44.12 -4.26 -12.52
C PHE A 312 43.22 -3.88 -13.71
N THR A 313 43.68 -4.05 -14.94
CA THR A 313 42.83 -3.82 -16.12
C THR A 313 42.13 -5.11 -16.50
N ALA A 314 40.87 -5.26 -16.11
CA ALA A 314 39.98 -6.21 -16.74
C ALA A 314 39.47 -5.61 -18.06
N ASP A 315 39.59 -6.42 -19.12
CA ASP A 315 38.98 -6.29 -20.45
C ASP A 315 38.43 -4.91 -20.90
N GLY A 316 39.18 -4.22 -21.65
CA GLY A 316 39.00 -3.29 -22.78
C GLY A 316 37.65 -2.54 -23.00
N GLU A 317 36.70 -2.51 -22.07
CA GLU A 317 35.47 -1.75 -22.18
C GLU A 317 35.70 -0.31 -21.68
N ASP A 318 35.12 0.66 -22.40
CA ASP A 318 35.11 2.05 -21.99
C ASP A 318 34.37 2.18 -20.66
N PRO A 319 34.96 2.80 -19.62
CA PRO A 319 34.33 2.96 -18.31
C PRO A 319 32.96 3.65 -18.34
N GLU A 320 32.78 4.64 -19.22
CA GLU A 320 31.51 5.33 -19.39
C GLU A 320 30.44 4.42 -20.01
N GLU A 321 30.81 3.60 -21.01
CA GLU A 321 29.90 2.62 -21.61
C GLU A 321 29.50 1.53 -20.61
N ALA A 322 30.41 1.07 -19.75
CA ALA A 322 30.12 0.07 -18.73
C ALA A 322 29.15 0.61 -17.66
N ILE A 323 29.33 1.85 -17.20
CA ILE A 323 28.40 2.52 -16.27
C ILE A 323 27.04 2.71 -16.94
N GLN A 324 27.00 3.22 -18.16
CA GLN A 324 25.75 3.43 -18.90
C GLN A 324 25.03 2.09 -19.14
N GLY A 325 25.77 1.04 -19.45
CA GLY A 325 25.23 -0.32 -19.59
C GLY A 325 24.59 -0.83 -18.29
N ALA A 326 25.23 -0.62 -17.12
CA ALA A 326 24.70 -0.99 -15.83
C ALA A 326 23.43 -0.19 -15.47
N PHE A 327 23.40 1.10 -15.76
CA PHE A 327 22.22 1.94 -15.59
C PHE A 327 21.07 1.51 -16.51
N ASN A 328 21.33 1.27 -17.78
CA ASN A 328 20.31 0.81 -18.73
C ASN A 328 19.74 -0.56 -18.31
N TYR A 329 20.58 -1.45 -17.80
CA TYR A 329 20.12 -2.74 -17.27
C TYR A 329 19.19 -2.54 -16.05
N MET A 330 19.52 -1.62 -15.16
CA MET A 330 18.71 -1.28 -14.00
C MET A 330 17.34 -0.71 -14.42
N LEU A 331 17.32 0.29 -15.33
CA LEU A 331 16.10 0.89 -15.86
C LEU A 331 15.21 -0.14 -16.57
N ASN A 332 15.79 -0.98 -17.44
CA ASN A 332 15.04 -2.04 -18.11
C ASN A 332 14.45 -3.06 -17.13
N SER A 333 15.15 -3.32 -16.01
CA SER A 333 14.66 -4.22 -14.97
C SER A 333 13.50 -3.62 -14.18
N GLU A 334 13.54 -2.31 -13.89
CA GLU A 334 12.44 -1.56 -13.30
C GLU A 334 11.19 -1.57 -14.20
N ASP A 335 11.35 -1.36 -15.50
CA ASP A 335 10.25 -1.37 -16.47
C ASP A 335 9.48 -2.69 -16.51
N ILE A 336 10.17 -3.81 -16.27
CA ILE A 336 9.52 -5.13 -16.17
C ILE A 336 9.00 -5.45 -14.76
N GLY A 337 9.17 -4.55 -13.78
CA GLY A 337 8.64 -4.65 -12.43
C GLY A 337 9.56 -5.30 -11.39
N VAL A 338 10.85 -5.50 -11.71
CA VAL A 338 11.84 -6.00 -10.73
C VAL A 338 12.11 -4.92 -9.68
N ASP A 339 12.05 -5.30 -8.40
CA ASP A 339 12.37 -4.39 -7.29
C ASP A 339 13.90 -4.30 -7.08
N VAL A 340 14.52 -3.35 -7.77
CA VAL A 340 15.97 -3.14 -7.74
C VAL A 340 16.46 -2.51 -6.43
N TYR A 341 15.59 -1.82 -5.72
CA TYR A 341 15.94 -1.09 -4.48
C TYR A 341 15.72 -1.91 -3.21
N TYR A 342 15.12 -3.10 -3.29
CA TYR A 342 14.77 -3.92 -2.11
C TYR A 342 15.95 -4.15 -1.15
N HIS A 343 17.14 -4.44 -1.66
CA HIS A 343 18.32 -4.69 -0.83
C HIS A 343 18.77 -3.44 -0.07
N GLN A 344 18.76 -2.29 -0.73
CA GLN A 344 19.11 -1.00 -0.13
C GLN A 344 18.09 -0.65 0.96
N PHE A 345 16.81 -0.72 0.66
CA PHE A 345 15.73 -0.48 1.63
C PHE A 345 15.83 -1.40 2.84
N ALA A 346 16.08 -2.69 2.64
CA ALA A 346 16.22 -3.65 3.73
C ALA A 346 17.32 -3.27 4.75
N ASN A 347 18.37 -2.57 4.31
CA ASN A 347 19.44 -2.07 5.16
C ASN A 347 19.09 -0.72 5.82
N GLN A 348 18.22 0.09 5.21
CA GLN A 348 17.88 1.45 5.65
C GLN A 348 16.56 1.56 6.43
N LYS A 349 15.75 0.49 6.51
CA LYS A 349 14.42 0.47 7.17
C LYS A 349 14.42 0.83 8.67
N CYS A 350 15.58 1.09 9.26
CA CYS A 350 15.72 1.43 10.68
C CYS A 350 15.29 2.86 11.04
N PHE A 351 14.85 3.67 10.05
CA PHE A 351 14.34 5.01 10.33
C PHE A 351 13.09 4.95 11.22
N GLY A 352 12.98 5.91 12.14
CA GLY A 352 11.84 6.05 13.04
C GLY A 352 10.48 6.13 12.33
N HIS A 353 10.49 6.60 11.07
CA HIS A 353 9.34 6.59 10.18
C HIS A 353 8.67 5.21 10.11
N PHE A 354 9.43 4.15 9.88
CA PHE A 354 8.92 2.79 9.70
C PHE A 354 8.59 2.06 11.01
N HIS A 355 8.67 2.73 12.17
CA HIS A 355 8.21 2.18 13.45
C HIS A 355 6.69 2.30 13.63
N SER A 356 6.01 3.14 12.85
CA SER A 356 4.54 3.25 12.85
C SER A 356 3.95 2.42 11.71
N LEU A 357 2.91 1.64 12.00
CA LEU A 357 2.19 0.88 10.98
C LEU A 357 1.62 1.80 9.88
N TYR A 358 1.03 2.90 10.28
CA TYR A 358 0.45 3.90 9.40
C TYR A 358 1.42 4.38 8.30
N ASN A 359 2.68 4.63 8.66
CA ASN A 359 3.68 5.16 7.75
C ASN A 359 4.11 4.18 6.63
N TRP A 360 3.79 2.90 6.75
CA TRP A 360 3.99 1.93 5.67
C TRP A 360 2.94 2.03 4.55
N PHE A 361 1.83 2.74 4.80
CA PHE A 361 0.67 2.75 3.93
C PHE A 361 0.25 4.14 3.46
N VAL A 362 0.85 5.19 3.98
CA VAL A 362 0.66 6.55 3.47
C VAL A 362 1.59 6.76 2.26
N PRO A 363 1.05 7.17 1.11
CA PRO A 363 1.88 7.48 -0.06
C PRO A 363 2.92 8.54 0.25
N PHE A 364 4.02 8.53 -0.49
CA PHE A 364 5.05 9.54 -0.34
C PHE A 364 4.52 10.93 -0.72
N TYR A 365 4.79 11.92 0.11
CA TYR A 365 4.62 13.33 -0.22
C TYR A 365 5.63 14.19 0.54
N VAL A 366 6.15 15.19 -0.14
CA VAL A 366 7.28 16.01 0.33
C VAL A 366 6.98 16.75 1.63
N ARG A 367 5.72 17.16 1.84
CA ARG A 367 5.29 17.90 3.03
C ARG A 367 4.98 17.02 4.24
N ASN A 368 5.18 15.70 4.15
CA ASN A 368 4.97 14.81 5.29
C ASN A 368 5.75 15.29 6.52
N SER A 369 5.06 15.40 7.66
CA SER A 369 5.67 15.91 8.90
C SER A 369 6.85 15.06 9.39
N THR A 370 6.93 13.79 9.02
CA THR A 370 8.05 12.90 9.35
C THR A 370 9.34 13.26 8.61
N LEU A 371 9.26 14.03 7.53
CA LEU A 371 10.40 14.55 6.76
C LEU A 371 10.93 15.88 7.30
N LYS A 372 10.39 16.40 8.42
CA LYS A 372 10.79 17.68 9.04
C LYS A 372 12.30 17.78 9.25
N SER A 373 12.94 16.71 9.71
CA SER A 373 14.39 16.70 10.00
C SER A 373 15.27 16.84 8.76
N VAL A 374 14.80 16.47 7.59
CA VAL A 374 15.54 16.51 6.31
C VAL A 374 15.15 17.69 5.43
N ARG A 375 14.09 18.43 5.78
CA ARG A 375 13.54 19.51 4.95
C ARG A 375 14.57 20.58 4.60
N GLY A 376 15.44 20.95 5.55
CA GLY A 376 16.53 21.93 5.30
C GLY A 376 17.48 21.43 4.21
N VAL A 377 17.85 20.16 4.23
CA VAL A 377 18.71 19.54 3.19
C VAL A 377 17.98 19.45 1.86
N MET A 378 16.70 19.04 1.86
CA MET A 378 15.87 19.00 0.64
C MET A 378 15.78 20.38 -0.03
N ASN A 379 15.55 21.43 0.74
CA ASN A 379 15.47 22.80 0.22
C ASN A 379 16.83 23.30 -0.30
N GLN A 380 17.94 22.93 0.35
CA GLN A 380 19.27 23.29 -0.09
C GLN A 380 19.65 22.62 -1.41
N HIS A 381 19.22 21.36 -1.63
CA HIS A 381 19.52 20.55 -2.82
C HIS A 381 18.26 20.25 -3.64
N ARG A 382 17.43 21.28 -3.85
CA ARG A 382 16.11 21.16 -4.48
C ARG A 382 16.16 20.49 -5.86
N ASN A 383 17.12 20.88 -6.71
CA ASN A 383 17.25 20.34 -8.07
C ASN A 383 17.55 18.84 -8.05
N PHE A 384 18.49 18.41 -7.19
CA PHE A 384 18.80 17.00 -7.02
C PHE A 384 17.57 16.20 -6.55
N VAL A 385 16.86 16.70 -5.54
CA VAL A 385 15.65 16.04 -5.01
C VAL A 385 14.57 15.96 -6.07
N ASN A 386 14.30 17.04 -6.81
CA ASN A 386 13.31 17.04 -7.88
C ASN A 386 13.69 16.04 -9.00
N ASN A 387 14.95 16.01 -9.43
CA ASN A 387 15.41 15.07 -10.43
C ASN A 387 15.29 13.61 -9.96
N LEU A 388 15.61 13.35 -8.68
CA LEU A 388 15.43 12.04 -8.07
C LEU A 388 13.96 11.62 -8.10
N LEU A 389 13.06 12.49 -7.65
CA LEU A 389 11.62 12.19 -7.56
C LEU A 389 10.99 12.04 -8.96
N LYS A 390 11.41 12.84 -9.93
CA LYS A 390 10.91 12.77 -11.32
C LYS A 390 11.48 11.59 -12.11
N GLY A 391 12.70 11.17 -11.83
CA GLY A 391 13.42 10.16 -12.62
C GLY A 391 13.22 8.73 -12.15
N ALA A 392 12.89 8.52 -10.90
CA ALA A 392 12.92 7.21 -10.28
C ALA A 392 11.58 6.47 -10.36
N SER A 393 11.63 5.20 -10.75
CA SER A 393 10.50 4.27 -10.64
C SER A 393 10.36 3.68 -9.23
N MET A 394 10.75 4.44 -8.21
CA MET A 394 10.75 4.02 -6.80
C MET A 394 9.33 3.89 -6.26
N CYS A 395 9.10 2.92 -5.38
CA CYS A 395 7.87 2.84 -4.59
C CYS A 395 7.91 3.82 -3.39
N ASP A 396 6.77 4.02 -2.73
CA ASP A 396 6.63 5.01 -1.65
C ASP A 396 7.64 4.78 -0.51
N THR A 397 7.88 3.54 -0.12
CA THR A 397 8.84 3.20 0.95
C THR A 397 10.29 3.53 0.57
N ASP A 398 10.66 3.41 -0.71
CA ASP A 398 11.97 3.83 -1.19
C ASP A 398 12.15 5.33 -1.09
N LEU A 399 11.17 6.08 -1.60
CA LEU A 399 11.21 7.54 -1.58
C LEU A 399 11.40 8.06 -0.14
N TYR A 400 10.62 7.55 0.83
CA TYR A 400 10.83 7.89 2.24
C TYR A 400 12.23 7.50 2.73
N SER A 401 12.72 6.32 2.39
CA SER A 401 14.03 5.84 2.83
C SER A 401 15.18 6.68 2.27
N VAL A 402 15.14 6.97 0.97
CA VAL A 402 16.16 7.76 0.28
C VAL A 402 16.17 9.19 0.83
N ILE A 403 15.02 9.84 0.91
CA ILE A 403 14.92 11.21 1.42
C ILE A 403 15.38 11.30 2.88
N LEU A 404 14.96 10.37 3.75
CA LEU A 404 15.41 10.35 5.14
C LEU A 404 16.91 10.08 5.27
N SER A 405 17.54 9.43 4.30
CA SER A 405 18.99 9.18 4.29
C SER A 405 19.82 10.42 3.97
N LEU A 406 19.23 11.46 3.39
CA LEU A 406 19.94 12.68 2.98
C LEU A 406 20.69 13.35 4.15
N ASN A 407 20.16 13.27 5.37
CA ASN A 407 20.86 13.78 6.56
C ASN A 407 22.19 13.09 6.84
N ASN A 408 22.36 11.86 6.37
CA ASN A 408 23.57 11.05 6.60
C ASN A 408 24.50 11.05 5.37
N THR A 409 24.11 11.75 4.31
CA THR A 409 24.87 11.83 3.06
C THR A 409 25.79 13.03 3.11
N SER A 410 27.05 12.89 2.65
CA SER A 410 27.98 14.03 2.67
C SER A 410 27.50 15.11 1.70
N LYS A 411 27.72 16.38 2.10
CA LYS A 411 27.33 17.52 1.25
C LYS A 411 28.07 17.49 -0.10
N GLU A 412 29.34 17.15 -0.07
CA GLU A 412 30.19 17.06 -1.27
C GLU A 412 29.65 16.01 -2.25
N PHE A 413 29.10 14.91 -1.74
CA PHE A 413 28.49 13.87 -2.60
C PHE A 413 27.19 14.39 -3.21
N ILE A 414 26.31 15.02 -2.44
CA ILE A 414 25.07 15.60 -2.98
C ILE A 414 25.38 16.69 -4.01
N GLU A 415 26.35 17.56 -3.73
CA GLU A 415 26.80 18.62 -4.63
C GLU A 415 27.39 18.06 -5.94
N SER A 416 28.05 16.90 -5.89
CA SER A 416 28.57 16.21 -7.09
C SER A 416 27.46 15.61 -7.96
N LEU A 417 26.29 15.34 -7.39
CA LEU A 417 25.11 14.83 -8.09
C LEU A 417 24.17 15.96 -8.55
N ASP A 418 24.33 17.17 -8.02
CA ASP A 418 23.52 18.36 -8.34
C ASP A 418 24.05 19.02 -9.62
N VAL A 419 23.97 18.29 -10.74
CA VAL A 419 24.65 18.64 -11.99
C VAL A 419 23.80 19.59 -12.83
N THR A 420 24.41 20.73 -13.16
CA THR A 420 24.24 21.69 -14.25
C THR A 420 23.18 22.79 -14.11
N PRO A 421 23.60 24.07 -14.44
CA PRO A 421 22.74 25.24 -14.40
C PRO A 421 21.59 25.22 -15.40
N GLU A 422 21.63 24.36 -16.41
CA GLU A 422 20.66 24.28 -17.50
C GLU A 422 19.33 23.61 -17.09
N ASN A 423 19.30 22.92 -15.94
CA ASN A 423 18.11 22.26 -15.41
C ASN A 423 17.58 22.89 -14.11
N MET A 424 17.73 24.21 -13.94
CA MET A 424 17.15 24.91 -12.80
C MET A 424 15.62 24.94 -12.88
N VAL A 425 14.96 23.96 -12.26
CA VAL A 425 13.54 24.03 -11.98
C VAL A 425 13.32 25.04 -10.86
N SER A 426 12.85 26.24 -11.19
CA SER A 426 12.44 27.26 -10.23
C SER A 426 11.06 26.92 -9.70
N GLY A 427 10.98 26.44 -8.47
CA GLY A 427 9.70 26.15 -7.83
C GLY A 427 9.87 25.35 -6.52
N PRO A 428 8.84 25.19 -5.70
CA PRO A 428 8.87 24.31 -4.55
C PRO A 428 9.14 22.85 -4.96
N VAL A 429 9.69 22.04 -4.04
CA VAL A 429 9.87 20.61 -4.29
C VAL A 429 8.50 19.95 -4.25
N PHE A 430 7.95 19.66 -5.40
CA PHE A 430 6.69 18.92 -5.53
C PHE A 430 6.95 17.66 -6.36
N TYR A 431 6.59 16.54 -5.80
CA TYR A 431 6.38 15.32 -6.54
C TYR A 431 4.87 15.07 -6.50
N ASP A 432 4.22 15.44 -7.60
CA ASP A 432 2.82 15.11 -7.84
C ASP A 432 2.75 14.11 -9.01
N GLU A 433 1.77 13.22 -8.99
CA GLU A 433 1.53 12.29 -10.10
C GLU A 433 1.30 13.03 -11.42
N GLU A 434 0.92 14.32 -11.37
CA GLU A 434 0.79 15.25 -12.51
C GLU A 434 2.10 15.43 -13.28
N ASP A 435 3.25 15.51 -12.59
CA ASP A 435 4.56 15.66 -13.21
C ASP A 435 4.97 14.46 -14.09
N GLU A 436 4.41 13.25 -13.83
CA GLU A 436 4.63 12.08 -14.69
C GLU A 436 3.86 12.20 -16.01
N VAL A 437 2.67 12.80 -15.98
CA VAL A 437 1.83 13.01 -17.18
C VAL A 437 2.43 14.06 -18.09
N GLU A 438 2.94 15.19 -17.54
CA GLU A 438 3.61 16.23 -18.33
C GLU A 438 4.91 15.73 -19.00
N LYS A 439 5.68 14.85 -18.34
CA LYS A 439 6.89 14.28 -18.95
C LYS A 439 6.58 13.42 -20.17
N GLU A 440 5.53 12.60 -20.11
CA GLU A 440 5.14 11.76 -21.23
C GLU A 440 4.63 12.60 -22.41
N GLN A 441 3.99 13.75 -22.15
CA GLN A 441 3.56 14.69 -23.19
C GLN A 441 4.75 15.43 -23.82
N ASN A 442 5.67 15.95 -23.01
CA ASN A 442 6.83 16.71 -23.52
C ASN A 442 7.86 15.85 -24.30
N THR A 443 7.87 14.53 -24.10
CA THR A 443 8.75 13.62 -24.85
C THR A 443 8.22 13.32 -26.25
N GLU A 444 6.91 13.45 -26.49
CA GLU A 444 6.29 13.27 -27.81
C GLU A 444 6.22 14.58 -28.61
N GLU A 445 6.10 15.76 -27.97
CA GLU A 445 6.04 17.05 -28.64
C GLU A 445 7.40 17.56 -29.16
N SER A 446 8.53 17.01 -28.68
CA SER A 446 9.86 17.42 -29.14
C SER A 446 10.24 16.92 -30.55
N VAL A 447 9.34 16.33 -31.30
CA VAL A 447 9.56 15.84 -32.69
C VAL A 447 8.86 16.68 -33.77
N GLU A 448 7.95 17.59 -33.42
CA GLU A 448 7.30 18.43 -34.45
C GLU A 448 7.20 19.91 -34.02
N ASP A 449 7.94 20.73 -34.81
CA ASP A 449 7.81 22.15 -35.14
C ASP A 449 8.03 23.25 -34.10
N GLU A 450 9.15 23.96 -34.34
CA GLU A 450 9.36 25.39 -34.01
C GLU A 450 8.37 26.29 -34.78
N THR A 451 7.38 26.88 -34.08
CA THR A 451 6.89 28.24 -34.42
C THR A 451 6.21 28.91 -33.24
N ASP A 452 6.88 29.92 -32.77
CA ASP A 452 6.53 31.20 -32.13
C ASP A 452 5.03 31.50 -31.89
N SER A 453 4.65 31.70 -30.59
CA SER A 453 3.86 32.87 -30.15
C SER A 453 3.62 32.90 -28.64
N THR A 454 4.22 33.91 -28.00
CA THR A 454 3.93 34.39 -26.64
C THR A 454 2.51 34.91 -26.52
N GLU A 455 1.70 34.32 -25.66
CA GLU A 455 0.58 35.02 -24.99
C GLU A 455 0.43 34.44 -23.55
N ALA A 456 0.64 35.36 -22.59
CA ALA A 456 0.35 35.11 -21.17
C ALA A 456 -1.17 35.01 -20.98
N LYS A 457 -1.66 33.89 -20.44
CA LYS A 457 -3.01 33.77 -19.91
C LYS A 457 -2.98 33.71 -18.41
N ASP A 458 -3.82 34.55 -17.81
CA ASP A 458 -4.09 34.64 -16.39
C ASP A 458 -4.48 33.28 -15.80
N SER A 459 -3.79 32.88 -14.73
CA SER A 459 -4.09 31.67 -13.97
C SER A 459 -5.32 31.90 -13.11
N GLU A 460 -6.47 31.41 -13.54
CA GLU A 460 -7.59 31.09 -12.65
C GLU A 460 -7.19 29.89 -11.77
N ASN A 461 -7.54 29.97 -10.47
CA ASN A 461 -7.34 28.91 -9.48
C ASN A 461 -8.12 27.64 -9.87
N VAL A 462 -7.52 26.80 -10.68
CA VAL A 462 -7.98 25.41 -10.88
C VAL A 462 -7.53 24.63 -9.65
N THR A 463 -8.44 23.94 -8.99
CA THR A 463 -8.10 23.07 -7.85
C THR A 463 -7.20 21.94 -8.34
N LEU A 464 -6.18 21.57 -7.55
CA LEU A 464 -5.21 20.49 -7.85
C LEU A 464 -5.90 19.18 -8.31
N LEU A 465 -7.11 18.92 -7.84
CA LEU A 465 -7.89 17.73 -8.18
C LEU A 465 -8.52 17.80 -9.58
N ASP A 466 -8.96 18.99 -10.01
CA ASP A 466 -9.53 19.19 -11.35
C ASP A 466 -8.45 18.98 -12.43
N SER A 467 -7.21 19.41 -12.16
CA SER A 467 -6.09 19.19 -13.07
C SER A 467 -5.71 17.71 -13.19
N VAL A 468 -5.70 16.94 -12.09
CA VAL A 468 -5.43 15.48 -12.11
C VAL A 468 -6.51 14.71 -12.86
N MET A 469 -7.78 15.04 -12.63
CA MET A 469 -8.90 14.34 -13.29
C MET A 469 -9.02 14.73 -14.78
N GLU A 470 -8.86 15.98 -15.13
CA GLU A 470 -8.83 16.43 -16.55
C GLU A 470 -7.66 15.82 -17.32
N HIS A 471 -6.48 15.65 -16.68
CA HIS A 471 -5.32 15.02 -17.32
C HIS A 471 -5.49 13.52 -17.54
N GLU A 472 -6.12 12.77 -16.59
CA GLU A 472 -6.43 11.36 -16.81
C GLU A 472 -7.41 11.11 -17.96
N GLU A 473 -8.39 11.98 -18.15
CA GLU A 473 -9.36 11.86 -19.26
C GLU A 473 -8.70 12.07 -20.63
N ASN A 474 -7.68 12.88 -20.72
CA ASN A 474 -6.98 13.23 -21.97
C ASN A 474 -5.89 12.23 -22.38
N LEU A 475 -5.50 11.28 -21.52
CA LEU A 475 -4.50 10.27 -21.85
C LEU A 475 -5.05 9.23 -22.84
N SER A 476 -4.20 8.76 -23.75
CA SER A 476 -4.52 7.60 -24.59
C SER A 476 -4.74 6.34 -23.71
N GLU A 477 -5.61 5.42 -24.18
CA GLU A 477 -5.91 4.16 -23.46
C GLU A 477 -4.65 3.32 -23.17
N GLU A 478 -3.65 3.40 -24.03
CA GLU A 478 -2.37 2.73 -23.82
C GLU A 478 -1.57 3.35 -22.68
N LYS A 479 -1.54 4.69 -22.58
CA LYS A 479 -0.87 5.41 -21.49
C LYS A 479 -1.57 5.16 -20.15
N LYS A 480 -2.91 5.21 -20.12
CA LYS A 480 -3.71 4.83 -18.93
C LYS A 480 -3.37 3.42 -18.45
N LYS A 481 -3.25 2.48 -19.37
CA LYS A 481 -2.89 1.09 -19.03
C LYS A 481 -1.47 0.96 -18.47
N LYS A 482 -0.48 1.62 -19.08
CA LYS A 482 0.90 1.64 -18.60
C LYS A 482 0.99 2.25 -17.20
N ARG A 483 0.28 3.37 -16.96
CA ARG A 483 0.19 4.01 -15.63
C ARG A 483 -0.40 3.06 -14.58
N ALA A 484 -1.52 2.40 -14.89
CA ALA A 484 -2.15 1.45 -13.98
C ALA A 484 -1.21 0.30 -13.58
N ILE A 485 -0.47 -0.25 -14.55
CA ILE A 485 0.53 -1.30 -14.31
C ILE A 485 1.63 -0.78 -13.37
N ARG A 486 2.19 0.40 -13.62
CA ARG A 486 3.26 1.01 -12.82
C ARG A 486 2.81 1.27 -11.38
N VAL A 487 1.63 1.88 -11.19
CA VAL A 487 1.05 2.12 -9.85
C VAL A 487 0.85 0.81 -9.10
N ARG A 488 0.32 -0.22 -9.76
CA ARG A 488 0.14 -1.55 -9.17
C ARG A 488 1.46 -2.17 -8.75
N HIS A 489 2.47 -2.15 -9.61
CA HIS A 489 3.80 -2.73 -9.33
C HIS A 489 4.44 -2.07 -8.11
N ARG A 490 4.46 -0.73 -8.04
CA ARG A 490 5.00 0.03 -6.89
C ARG A 490 4.28 -0.33 -5.60
N TYR A 491 2.95 -0.36 -5.62
CA TYR A 491 2.17 -0.70 -4.43
C TYR A 491 2.40 -2.15 -3.96
N VAL A 492 2.53 -3.09 -4.88
CA VAL A 492 2.85 -4.50 -4.55
C VAL A 492 4.25 -4.62 -3.96
N GLN A 493 5.24 -3.83 -4.44
CA GLN A 493 6.59 -3.75 -3.87
C GLN A 493 6.55 -3.22 -2.43
N ASP A 494 5.80 -2.14 -2.15
CA ASP A 494 5.59 -1.60 -0.80
C ASP A 494 4.99 -2.65 0.14
N LEU A 495 3.95 -3.35 -0.31
CA LEU A 495 3.30 -4.43 0.45
C LEU A 495 4.26 -5.59 0.70
N TYR A 496 5.06 -6.00 -0.29
CA TYR A 496 6.05 -7.06 -0.11
C TYR A 496 7.09 -6.69 0.95
N ARG A 497 7.57 -5.45 0.94
CA ARG A 497 8.48 -4.92 1.96
C ARG A 497 7.84 -4.93 3.34
N PHE A 498 6.59 -4.48 3.44
CA PHE A 498 5.85 -4.56 4.70
C PHE A 498 5.78 -5.99 5.23
N TYR A 499 5.31 -6.93 4.43
CA TYR A 499 5.14 -8.32 4.84
C TYR A 499 6.45 -9.09 5.08
N THR A 500 7.58 -8.60 4.58
CA THR A 500 8.89 -9.25 4.76
C THR A 500 9.76 -8.57 5.79
N LEU A 501 9.71 -7.24 5.90
CA LEU A 501 10.67 -6.44 6.65
C LEU A 501 10.09 -5.70 7.86
N SER A 502 8.77 -5.41 7.89
CA SER A 502 8.16 -4.71 9.02
C SER A 502 8.23 -5.56 10.31
N PRO A 503 8.57 -4.95 11.45
CA PRO A 503 8.50 -5.64 12.75
C PRO A 503 7.07 -6.07 13.10
N MET A 504 6.05 -5.38 12.57
CA MET A 504 4.63 -5.64 12.83
C MET A 504 4.02 -6.70 11.91
N ARG A 505 4.76 -7.19 10.90
CA ARG A 505 4.26 -8.12 9.88
C ARG A 505 3.60 -9.39 10.42
N LYS A 506 4.04 -9.86 11.60
CA LYS A 506 3.52 -11.08 12.23
C LYS A 506 2.07 -10.95 12.69
N ALA A 507 1.56 -9.73 12.83
CA ALA A 507 0.17 -9.47 13.19
C ALA A 507 -0.80 -9.64 12.01
N PHE A 508 -0.28 -9.90 10.79
CA PHE A 508 -1.05 -9.96 9.54
C PHE A 508 -0.80 -11.28 8.80
N ASP A 509 -1.82 -11.77 8.09
CA ASP A 509 -1.69 -12.91 7.20
C ASP A 509 -1.00 -12.48 5.91
N ASN A 510 0.06 -13.18 5.54
CA ASN A 510 0.94 -12.78 4.44
C ASN A 510 0.51 -13.41 3.11
N PRO A 511 -0.03 -12.64 2.16
CA PRO A 511 -0.48 -13.18 0.88
C PRO A 511 0.68 -13.75 0.04
N PHE A 512 1.90 -13.26 0.22
CA PHE A 512 3.07 -13.74 -0.51
C PHE A 512 3.55 -15.12 -0.05
N GLU A 513 3.32 -15.49 1.22
CA GLU A 513 3.64 -16.84 1.71
C GLU A 513 2.76 -17.88 1.02
N VAL A 514 1.46 -17.60 0.86
CA VAL A 514 0.53 -18.48 0.12
C VAL A 514 0.98 -18.64 -1.35
N GLN A 515 1.50 -17.57 -1.96
CA GLN A 515 1.93 -17.57 -3.36
C GLN A 515 3.23 -18.32 -3.62
N LYS A 516 4.02 -18.64 -2.60
CA LYS A 516 5.23 -19.47 -2.74
C LYS A 516 4.91 -20.88 -3.25
N GLU A 517 3.79 -21.42 -2.79
CA GLU A 517 3.39 -22.80 -3.11
C GLU A 517 2.44 -22.85 -4.31
N ILE A 518 1.41 -22.02 -4.31
CA ILE A 518 0.32 -22.10 -5.31
C ILE A 518 -0.01 -20.71 -5.86
N PRO A 519 0.11 -20.48 -7.19
CA PRO A 519 -0.33 -19.24 -7.80
C PRO A 519 -1.83 -19.00 -7.58
N PHE A 520 -2.21 -17.79 -7.14
CA PHE A 520 -3.61 -17.49 -6.81
C PHE A 520 -4.57 -17.69 -8.01
N MET A 521 -4.11 -17.45 -9.23
CA MET A 521 -4.90 -17.65 -10.44
C MET A 521 -5.25 -19.13 -10.72
N THR A 522 -4.68 -20.05 -9.97
CA THR A 522 -4.99 -21.50 -10.11
C THR A 522 -5.97 -21.98 -9.06
N THR A 523 -6.43 -21.12 -8.15
CA THR A 523 -7.24 -21.49 -6.99
C THR A 523 -8.56 -20.71 -6.93
N GLY A 524 -9.57 -21.30 -6.29
CA GLY A 524 -10.83 -20.66 -5.91
C GLY A 524 -11.50 -19.91 -7.07
N LEU A 525 -11.79 -18.63 -6.83
CA LEU A 525 -12.47 -17.74 -7.77
C LEU A 525 -11.76 -17.62 -9.13
N PHE A 526 -10.44 -17.65 -9.12
CA PHE A 526 -9.60 -17.45 -10.30
C PHE A 526 -9.35 -18.75 -11.08
N ALA A 527 -9.80 -19.90 -10.59
CA ALA A 527 -9.62 -21.20 -11.23
C ALA A 527 -10.71 -21.50 -12.28
N LYS A 528 -11.00 -20.54 -13.17
CA LYS A 528 -11.98 -20.72 -14.24
C LYS A 528 -11.31 -21.18 -15.54
N PRO A 529 -12.01 -22.00 -16.39
CA PRO A 529 -11.47 -22.47 -17.67
C PRO A 529 -11.06 -21.34 -18.62
N GLU A 530 -11.75 -20.20 -18.59
CA GLU A 530 -11.44 -19.03 -19.42
C GLU A 530 -10.03 -18.49 -19.16
N TYR A 531 -9.45 -18.79 -17.99
CA TYR A 531 -8.11 -18.36 -17.60
C TYR A 531 -7.00 -19.35 -17.97
N ASP A 532 -7.32 -20.51 -18.53
CA ASP A 532 -6.33 -21.56 -18.88
C ASP A 532 -5.26 -21.06 -19.86
N LYS A 533 -5.64 -20.20 -20.81
CA LYS A 533 -4.68 -19.57 -21.74
C LYS A 533 -3.60 -18.74 -21.04
N TYR A 534 -3.93 -18.12 -19.90
CA TYR A 534 -3.00 -17.31 -19.12
C TYR A 534 -2.17 -18.16 -18.13
N ARG A 535 -2.73 -19.27 -17.63
CA ARG A 535 -1.98 -20.21 -16.77
C ARG A 535 -0.78 -20.79 -17.49
N LEU A 536 -0.91 -21.09 -18.78
CA LEU A 536 0.21 -21.56 -19.59
C LEU A 536 1.31 -20.51 -19.76
N SER A 537 0.96 -19.24 -19.88
CA SER A 537 1.95 -18.15 -19.94
C SER A 537 2.63 -17.93 -18.59
N LEU A 538 1.91 -18.05 -17.48
CA LEU A 538 2.45 -17.93 -16.12
C LEU A 538 3.31 -19.14 -15.71
N ALA A 539 2.99 -20.34 -16.21
CA ALA A 539 3.79 -21.54 -15.96
C ALA A 539 5.16 -21.53 -16.65
N ARG A 540 5.37 -20.62 -17.61
CA ARG A 540 6.67 -20.41 -18.29
C ARG A 540 7.56 -19.36 -17.59
N PHE A 541 7.04 -18.67 -16.63
CA PHE A 541 7.75 -17.77 -15.72
C PHE A 541 8.15 -18.49 -14.44
#